data_76c713596a138c084cae00a43494e74c
#
_entry.id   76c713596a138c084cae00a43494e74c
#
_cell.length_a   1.000
_cell.length_b   1.000
_cell.length_c   1.000
_cell.angle_alpha   90.00
_cell.angle_beta   90.00
_cell.angle_gamma   90.00
#
_symmetry.space_group_name_H-M   'P 1'
#
loop_
_entity.id
_entity.type
_entity.pdbx_description
1 polymer ?
#
loop_
_entity_poly.entity_id
_entity_poly.type
_entity_poly.pdbx_seq_one_letter_code
_entity_poly.pdbx_strand_id
1 'polypeptide(L)'
;MKRLLLVALMVLVSLVGMAMVNPVIAQQSAPTSEKAKQIEALVNKAAALIESKGKAAFPELRKKDSRWFSGDTYLFVYDLKSNVLLNAAFPAREGTNNTGQKDANGKLFHHDFIQMAKSSKGSGWVDYMFPKPGQTQPSQKWAYVRGFNLGGVPSLVASGFYPE
;
A
#
# COMPACT_ATOMS: atom_id res chain seq x y z
N MET A 1 27.34 64.61 -49.82
CA MET A 1 26.53 63.38 -50.03
C MET A 1 27.11 62.28 -49.14
N LYS A 2 26.54 62.10 -47.95
CA LYS A 2 27.00 61.11 -46.94
C LYS A 2 26.03 59.98 -46.95
N ARG A 3 26.49 58.77 -47.31
CA ARG A 3 25.72 57.54 -47.25
C ARG A 3 25.81 56.99 -45.84
N LEU A 4 24.66 56.84 -45.14
CA LEU A 4 24.52 56.24 -43.84
C LEU A 4 24.36 54.76 -44.05
N LEU A 5 25.33 53.96 -43.60
CA LEU A 5 25.17 52.49 -43.50
C LEU A 5 24.47 52.13 -42.17
N LEU A 6 23.26 51.58 -42.27
CA LEU A 6 22.57 50.95 -41.14
C LEU A 6 23.06 49.49 -41.00
N VAL A 7 23.77 49.20 -39.92
CA VAL A 7 24.12 47.83 -39.54
C VAL A 7 23.00 47.31 -38.67
N ALA A 8 22.20 46.37 -39.19
CA ALA A 8 21.19 45.68 -38.42
C ALA A 8 21.85 44.53 -37.64
N LEU A 9 21.92 44.66 -36.31
CA LEU A 9 22.39 43.61 -35.40
C LEU A 9 21.26 42.66 -35.13
N MET A 10 21.27 41.47 -35.78
CA MET A 10 20.36 40.36 -35.44
C MET A 10 20.83 39.71 -34.15
N VAL A 11 20.09 39.92 -33.06
CA VAL A 11 20.25 39.16 -31.83
C VAL A 11 19.50 37.84 -31.97
N LEU A 12 20.25 36.75 -32.13
CA LEU A 12 19.72 35.41 -32.16
C LEU A 12 19.47 34.97 -30.70
N VAL A 13 18.22 35.04 -30.23
CA VAL A 13 17.82 34.50 -28.94
C VAL A 13 17.63 32.98 -29.11
N SER A 14 18.63 32.19 -28.73
CA SER A 14 18.51 30.75 -28.64
C SER A 14 17.67 30.39 -27.42
N LEU A 15 16.40 30.02 -27.62
CA LEU A 15 15.57 29.36 -26.61
C LEU A 15 16.14 27.96 -26.36
N VAL A 16 16.93 27.81 -25.29
CA VAL A 16 17.26 26.50 -24.75
C VAL A 16 16.00 25.99 -24.06
N GLY A 17 15.24 25.12 -24.74
CA GLY A 17 14.13 24.39 -24.17
C GLY A 17 14.66 23.46 -23.10
N MET A 18 14.51 23.83 -21.83
CA MET A 18 14.69 22.91 -20.69
C MET A 18 13.59 21.88 -20.74
N ALA A 19 13.88 20.69 -21.31
CA ALA A 19 13.02 19.53 -21.19
C ALA A 19 12.93 19.19 -19.71
N MET A 20 11.78 19.44 -19.10
CA MET A 20 11.43 18.95 -17.76
C MET A 20 11.37 17.42 -17.86
N VAL A 21 12.45 16.75 -17.48
CA VAL A 21 12.46 15.30 -17.30
C VAL A 21 11.69 15.04 -16.01
N ASN A 22 10.40 14.79 -16.13
CA ASN A 22 9.64 14.27 -15.00
C ASN A 22 10.26 12.90 -14.63
N PRO A 23 10.74 12.70 -13.39
CA PRO A 23 11.17 11.39 -12.98
C PRO A 23 9.94 10.47 -13.06
N VAL A 24 9.95 9.56 -14.04
CA VAL A 24 9.03 8.42 -14.02
C VAL A 24 9.40 7.62 -12.79
N ILE A 25 8.64 7.81 -11.70
CA ILE A 25 8.71 6.90 -10.57
C ILE A 25 8.27 5.55 -11.15
N ALA A 26 9.22 4.66 -11.35
CA ALA A 26 8.94 3.31 -11.81
C ALA A 26 7.99 2.68 -10.80
N GLN A 27 6.73 2.55 -11.17
CA GLN A 27 5.75 1.86 -10.36
C GLN A 27 6.18 0.40 -10.32
N GLN A 28 6.62 -0.05 -9.15
CA GLN A 28 7.11 -1.41 -8.99
C GLN A 28 5.98 -2.39 -9.34
N SER A 29 6.25 -3.33 -10.24
CA SER A 29 5.25 -4.30 -10.69
C SER A 29 4.76 -5.16 -9.53
N ALA A 30 3.46 -5.48 -9.51
CA ALA A 30 2.88 -6.37 -8.51
C ALA A 30 3.61 -7.73 -8.49
N PRO A 31 3.85 -8.31 -7.31
CA PRO A 31 4.57 -9.57 -7.21
C PRO A 31 3.76 -10.74 -7.80
N THR A 32 4.45 -11.65 -8.50
CA THR A 32 3.84 -12.83 -9.15
C THR A 32 4.37 -14.17 -8.63
N SER A 33 5.17 -14.15 -7.55
CA SER A 33 5.77 -15.34 -6.96
C SER A 33 4.73 -16.30 -6.37
N GLU A 34 5.13 -17.54 -6.11
CA GLU A 34 4.28 -18.51 -5.38
C GLU A 34 3.87 -17.98 -4.00
N LYS A 35 4.77 -17.25 -3.31
CA LYS A 35 4.46 -16.58 -2.05
C LYS A 35 3.35 -15.55 -2.22
N ALA A 36 3.39 -14.77 -3.30
CA ALA A 36 2.33 -13.80 -3.61
C ALA A 36 0.98 -14.51 -3.80
N LYS A 37 0.92 -15.59 -4.59
CA LYS A 37 -0.31 -16.37 -4.79
C LYS A 37 -0.86 -16.94 -3.47
N GLN A 38 0.02 -17.41 -2.59
CA GLN A 38 -0.37 -17.89 -1.26
C GLN A 38 -0.99 -16.78 -0.40
N ILE A 39 -0.42 -15.55 -0.43
CA ILE A 39 -0.96 -14.39 0.29
C ILE A 39 -2.32 -13.98 -0.29
N GLU A 40 -2.48 -13.92 -1.60
CA GLU A 40 -3.78 -13.64 -2.23
C GLU A 40 -4.86 -14.65 -1.78
N ALA A 41 -4.53 -15.94 -1.83
CA ALA A 41 -5.45 -16.99 -1.39
C ALA A 41 -5.79 -16.88 0.10
N LEU A 42 -4.81 -16.55 0.95
CA LEU A 42 -4.99 -16.33 2.38
C LEU A 42 -5.97 -15.19 2.66
N VAL A 43 -5.74 -14.02 2.03
CA VAL A 43 -6.57 -12.83 2.21
C VAL A 43 -8.00 -13.07 1.72
N ASN A 44 -8.16 -13.74 0.57
CA ASN A 44 -9.47 -14.08 0.04
C ASN A 44 -10.26 -15.01 0.98
N LYS A 45 -9.60 -16.00 1.56
CA LYS A 45 -10.21 -16.89 2.57
C LYS A 45 -10.55 -16.15 3.87
N ALA A 46 -9.68 -15.22 4.31
CA ALA A 46 -9.93 -14.41 5.49
C ALA A 46 -11.13 -13.47 5.28
N ALA A 47 -11.23 -12.81 4.13
CA ALA A 47 -12.38 -11.99 3.79
C ALA A 47 -13.69 -12.79 3.90
N ALA A 48 -13.76 -13.94 3.24
CA ALA A 48 -14.95 -14.81 3.28
C ALA A 48 -15.30 -15.27 4.71
N LEU A 49 -14.30 -15.61 5.53
CA LEU A 49 -14.51 -15.99 6.92
C LEU A 49 -15.09 -14.83 7.75
N ILE A 50 -14.53 -13.62 7.57
CA ILE A 50 -14.99 -12.42 8.29
C ILE A 50 -16.39 -12.02 7.81
N GLU A 51 -16.68 -12.09 6.52
CA GLU A 51 -18.04 -11.83 5.98
C GLU A 51 -19.07 -12.78 6.58
N SER A 52 -18.71 -14.05 6.78
CA SER A 52 -19.60 -15.07 7.37
C SER A 52 -19.79 -14.93 8.88
N LYS A 53 -18.71 -14.66 9.64
CA LYS A 53 -18.70 -14.69 11.10
C LYS A 53 -18.63 -13.31 11.77
N GLY A 54 -18.42 -12.25 10.99
CA GLY A 54 -18.14 -10.93 11.52
C GLY A 54 -16.87 -10.91 12.38
N LYS A 55 -16.85 -10.06 13.40
CA LYS A 55 -15.73 -9.97 14.36
C LYS A 55 -15.47 -11.24 15.16
N ALA A 56 -16.41 -12.18 15.21
CA ALA A 56 -16.21 -13.48 15.86
C ALA A 56 -15.12 -14.32 15.17
N ALA A 57 -14.73 -13.99 13.93
CA ALA A 57 -13.59 -14.59 13.25
C ALA A 57 -12.22 -14.15 13.82
N PHE A 58 -12.12 -12.98 14.45
CA PHE A 58 -10.84 -12.37 14.83
C PHE A 58 -9.97 -13.23 15.76
N PRO A 59 -10.50 -13.92 16.79
CA PRO A 59 -9.69 -14.81 17.61
C PRO A 59 -9.00 -15.93 16.81
N GLU A 60 -9.67 -16.48 15.78
CA GLU A 60 -9.10 -17.49 14.89
C GLU A 60 -7.95 -16.89 14.05
N LEU A 61 -8.15 -15.67 13.51
CA LEU A 61 -7.17 -15.00 12.68
C LEU A 61 -5.91 -14.56 13.43
N ARG A 62 -5.97 -14.41 14.76
CA ARG A 62 -4.81 -14.04 15.61
C ARG A 62 -3.98 -15.26 16.03
N LYS A 63 -4.45 -16.47 15.81
CA LYS A 63 -3.78 -17.67 16.32
C LYS A 63 -2.43 -17.84 15.63
N LYS A 64 -1.34 -17.69 16.41
CA LYS A 64 0.01 -17.97 15.95
C LYS A 64 0.18 -19.43 15.56
N ASP A 65 1.15 -19.70 14.72
CA ASP A 65 1.50 -21.02 14.20
C ASP A 65 0.29 -21.74 13.56
N SER A 66 -0.51 -20.94 12.89
CA SER A 66 -1.67 -21.40 12.12
C SER A 66 -1.55 -20.92 10.67
N ARG A 67 -2.47 -21.36 9.81
CA ARG A 67 -2.54 -20.83 8.43
C ARG A 67 -2.78 -19.33 8.34
N TRP A 68 -3.29 -18.69 9.40
CA TRP A 68 -3.61 -17.26 9.43
C TRP A 68 -2.45 -16.39 9.90
N PHE A 69 -1.56 -16.95 10.72
CA PHE A 69 -0.40 -16.26 11.25
C PHE A 69 0.77 -17.22 11.41
N SER A 70 1.77 -17.12 10.54
CA SER A 70 3.00 -17.91 10.58
C SER A 70 4.19 -17.07 10.14
N GLY A 71 5.23 -16.99 10.98
CA GLY A 71 6.41 -16.18 10.74
C GLY A 71 6.06 -14.69 10.51
N ASP A 72 6.46 -14.15 9.37
CA ASP A 72 6.21 -12.76 8.97
C ASP A 72 4.85 -12.56 8.27
N THR A 73 4.12 -13.64 8.04
CA THR A 73 2.81 -13.62 7.38
C THR A 73 1.71 -13.55 8.44
N TYR A 74 0.95 -12.48 8.45
CA TYR A 74 -0.17 -12.25 9.38
C TYR A 74 -1.24 -11.37 8.74
N LEU A 75 -2.44 -11.42 9.28
CA LEU A 75 -3.58 -10.65 8.80
C LEU A 75 -3.75 -9.34 9.60
N PHE A 76 -4.24 -8.33 8.91
CA PHE A 76 -4.73 -7.10 9.51
C PHE A 76 -6.01 -6.64 8.82
N VAL A 77 -6.88 -6.00 9.58
CA VAL A 77 -8.21 -5.52 9.13
C VAL A 77 -8.38 -4.07 9.53
N TYR A 78 -8.78 -3.24 8.58
CA TYR A 78 -9.10 -1.82 8.80
C TYR A 78 -10.51 -1.51 8.29
N ASP A 79 -11.17 -0.54 8.88
CA ASP A 79 -12.27 0.12 8.18
C ASP A 79 -11.74 1.12 7.13
N LEU A 80 -12.62 1.58 6.24
CA LEU A 80 -12.20 2.54 5.20
C LEU A 80 -12.04 3.98 5.72
N LYS A 81 -12.07 4.19 7.05
CA LYS A 81 -11.69 5.43 7.75
C LYS A 81 -10.32 5.33 8.42
N SER A 82 -9.53 4.31 8.09
CA SER A 82 -8.19 4.01 8.65
C SER A 82 -8.17 3.57 10.11
N ASN A 83 -9.29 3.17 10.71
CA ASN A 83 -9.27 2.57 12.04
C ASN A 83 -8.81 1.12 11.96
N VAL A 84 -7.86 0.76 12.81
CA VAL A 84 -7.34 -0.62 12.92
C VAL A 84 -8.32 -1.46 13.74
N LEU A 85 -8.94 -2.45 13.09
CA LEU A 85 -9.91 -3.37 13.72
C LEU A 85 -9.24 -4.65 14.20
N LEU A 86 -8.21 -5.10 13.50
CA LEU A 86 -7.39 -6.27 13.81
C LEU A 86 -5.96 -6.02 13.32
N ASN A 87 -4.98 -6.36 14.12
CA ASN A 87 -3.59 -6.55 13.66
C ASN A 87 -2.96 -7.70 14.44
N ALA A 88 -2.91 -8.88 13.82
CA ALA A 88 -2.51 -10.10 14.49
C ALA A 88 -1.08 -10.05 15.05
N ALA A 89 -0.13 -9.38 14.36
CA ALA A 89 1.25 -9.27 14.79
C ALA A 89 1.53 -8.06 15.70
N PHE A 90 0.71 -7.02 15.61
CA PHE A 90 0.88 -5.76 16.35
C PHE A 90 -0.42 -5.35 17.04
N PRO A 91 -0.91 -6.12 18.03
CA PRO A 91 -2.23 -5.89 18.64
C PRO A 91 -2.35 -4.54 19.34
N ALA A 92 -1.23 -3.94 19.78
CA ALA A 92 -1.21 -2.60 20.36
C ALA A 92 -1.67 -1.49 19.39
N ARG A 93 -1.70 -1.78 18.08
CA ARG A 93 -2.22 -0.85 17.06
C ARG A 93 -3.75 -0.87 16.94
N GLU A 94 -4.41 -1.87 17.47
CA GLU A 94 -5.86 -1.99 17.38
C GLU A 94 -6.57 -0.88 18.12
N GLY A 95 -7.63 -0.36 17.53
CA GLY A 95 -8.35 0.81 18.02
C GLY A 95 -7.70 2.15 17.66
N THR A 96 -6.48 2.17 17.09
CA THR A 96 -5.87 3.42 16.62
C THR A 96 -6.38 3.81 15.24
N ASN A 97 -6.32 5.12 14.94
CA ASN A 97 -6.58 5.63 13.60
C ASN A 97 -5.26 6.01 12.93
N ASN A 98 -5.03 5.51 11.73
CA ASN A 98 -3.78 5.69 10.99
C ASN A 98 -3.89 6.70 9.83
N THR A 99 -4.88 7.58 9.85
CA THR A 99 -5.02 8.64 8.85
C THR A 99 -3.76 9.54 8.85
N GLY A 100 -3.19 9.75 7.67
CA GLY A 100 -2.00 10.59 7.49
C GLY A 100 -0.68 9.97 7.96
N GLN A 101 -0.67 8.74 8.50
CA GLN A 101 0.56 8.05 8.85
C GLN A 101 1.36 7.70 7.59
N LYS A 102 2.64 8.05 7.63
CA LYS A 102 3.61 7.76 6.56
C LYS A 102 4.52 6.61 6.98
N ASP A 103 5.00 5.86 6.00
CA ASP A 103 6.09 4.91 6.19
C ASP A 103 7.46 5.64 6.23
N ALA A 104 8.55 4.86 6.34
CA ALA A 104 9.91 5.40 6.39
C ALA A 104 10.33 6.16 5.11
N ASN A 105 9.68 5.91 3.98
CA ASN A 105 9.90 6.59 2.71
C ASN A 105 8.93 7.77 2.49
N GLY A 106 8.07 8.08 3.46
CA GLY A 106 7.09 9.16 3.36
C GLY A 106 5.80 8.78 2.65
N LYS A 107 5.59 7.48 2.33
CA LYS A 107 4.41 6.98 1.63
C LYS A 107 3.20 6.87 2.55
N LEU A 108 2.05 7.38 2.11
CA LEU A 108 0.76 7.28 2.80
C LEU A 108 0.10 5.91 2.53
N PHE A 109 0.74 4.83 2.92
CA PHE A 109 0.35 3.47 2.55
C PHE A 109 -1.04 3.05 3.06
N HIS A 110 -1.54 3.59 4.16
CA HIS A 110 -2.92 3.35 4.61
C HIS A 110 -3.94 3.96 3.65
N HIS A 111 -3.62 5.14 3.07
CA HIS A 111 -4.43 5.73 2.01
C HIS A 111 -4.46 4.80 0.79
N ASP A 112 -3.31 4.29 0.38
CA ASP A 112 -3.20 3.38 -0.77
C ASP A 112 -3.99 2.08 -0.55
N PHE A 113 -3.98 1.53 0.66
CA PHE A 113 -4.82 0.38 1.01
C PHE A 113 -6.31 0.68 0.80
N ILE A 114 -6.78 1.84 1.25
CA ILE A 114 -8.18 2.26 1.10
C ILE A 114 -8.53 2.47 -0.38
N GLN A 115 -7.66 3.12 -1.15
CA GLN A 115 -7.88 3.30 -2.59
C GLN A 115 -7.93 1.95 -3.32
N MET A 116 -7.05 1.01 -2.95
CA MET A 116 -7.06 -0.33 -3.51
C MET A 116 -8.36 -1.07 -3.20
N ALA A 117 -8.83 -1.02 -1.95
CA ALA A 117 -10.08 -1.64 -1.53
C ALA A 117 -11.31 -1.02 -2.22
N LYS A 118 -11.26 0.28 -2.58
CA LYS A 118 -12.31 1.01 -3.30
C LYS A 118 -12.22 0.90 -4.81
N SER A 119 -11.14 0.36 -5.36
CA SER A 119 -10.95 0.22 -6.80
C SER A 119 -12.03 -0.66 -7.44
N SER A 120 -12.17 -0.60 -8.75
CA SER A 120 -13.13 -1.44 -9.49
C SER A 120 -12.91 -2.94 -9.30
N LYS A 121 -11.65 -3.36 -9.05
CA LYS A 121 -11.29 -4.74 -8.71
C LYS A 121 -11.53 -5.07 -7.24
N GLY A 122 -11.61 -4.06 -6.37
CA GLY A 122 -11.76 -4.22 -4.93
C GLY A 122 -10.58 -4.88 -4.24
N SER A 123 -9.48 -5.14 -4.95
CA SER A 123 -8.31 -5.82 -4.41
C SER A 123 -7.05 -5.55 -5.25
N GLY A 124 -5.89 -5.74 -4.63
CA GLY A 124 -4.59 -5.61 -5.30
C GLY A 124 -3.42 -5.49 -4.33
N TRP A 125 -2.24 -5.27 -4.90
CA TRP A 125 -0.99 -5.18 -4.17
C TRP A 125 -0.60 -3.74 -3.87
N VAL A 126 -0.09 -3.51 -2.66
CA VAL A 126 0.50 -2.24 -2.20
C VAL A 126 1.85 -2.54 -1.56
N ASP A 127 2.90 -1.84 -1.98
CA ASP A 127 4.23 -1.89 -1.38
C ASP A 127 4.41 -0.76 -0.36
N TYR A 128 5.17 -0.99 0.67
CA TYR A 128 5.49 0.01 1.71
C TYR A 128 6.61 -0.47 2.62
N MET A 129 7.17 0.44 3.42
CA MET A 129 8.15 0.12 4.44
C MET A 129 7.46 -0.18 5.77
N PHE A 130 7.72 -1.37 6.33
CA PHE A 130 7.14 -1.75 7.62
C PHE A 130 8.08 -2.71 8.39
N PRO A 131 8.15 -2.64 9.72
CA PRO A 131 8.98 -3.57 10.49
C PRO A 131 8.41 -5.00 10.41
N LYS A 132 9.30 -5.99 10.36
CA LYS A 132 8.92 -7.39 10.55
C LYS A 132 8.45 -7.61 11.99
N PRO A 133 7.60 -8.62 12.27
CA PRO A 133 7.24 -8.98 13.64
C PRO A 133 8.47 -9.17 14.52
N GLY A 134 8.49 -8.50 15.69
CA GLY A 134 9.63 -8.52 16.61
C GLY A 134 10.82 -7.63 16.25
N GLN A 135 10.76 -6.90 15.12
CA GLN A 135 11.81 -5.95 14.71
C GLN A 135 11.31 -4.51 14.79
N THR A 136 12.24 -3.56 14.90
CA THR A 136 11.93 -2.12 14.90
C THR A 136 12.31 -1.43 13.60
N GLN A 137 13.29 -1.97 12.87
CA GLN A 137 13.74 -1.40 11.60
C GLN A 137 12.76 -1.75 10.47
N PRO A 138 12.29 -0.74 9.70
CA PRO A 138 11.43 -0.97 8.55
C PRO A 138 12.16 -1.74 7.44
N SER A 139 11.45 -2.67 6.82
CA SER A 139 11.88 -3.40 5.61
C SER A 139 10.82 -3.25 4.53
N GLN A 140 11.20 -3.41 3.26
CA GLN A 140 10.26 -3.43 2.15
C GLN A 140 9.22 -4.54 2.37
N LYS A 141 7.96 -4.20 2.28
CA LYS A 141 6.83 -5.13 2.42
C LYS A 141 5.89 -4.98 1.24
N TRP A 142 5.36 -6.09 0.76
CA TRP A 142 4.21 -6.13 -0.13
C TRP A 142 3.01 -6.66 0.63
N ALA A 143 1.86 -5.98 0.54
CA ALA A 143 0.60 -6.47 1.07
C ALA A 143 -0.45 -6.57 -0.04
N TYR A 144 -1.13 -7.70 -0.09
CA TYR A 144 -2.35 -7.86 -0.85
C TYR A 144 -3.53 -7.39 -0.01
N VAL A 145 -4.31 -6.50 -0.57
CA VAL A 145 -5.45 -5.86 0.08
C VAL A 145 -6.72 -6.34 -0.61
N ARG A 146 -7.76 -6.63 0.16
CA ARG A 146 -9.11 -6.90 -0.34
C ARG A 146 -10.14 -6.13 0.46
N GLY A 147 -10.98 -5.36 -0.26
CA GLY A 147 -12.18 -4.72 0.29
C GLY A 147 -13.28 -5.76 0.56
N PHE A 148 -14.03 -5.57 1.64
CA PHE A 148 -15.19 -6.39 2.01
C PHE A 148 -16.13 -5.61 2.92
N ASN A 149 -17.27 -6.22 3.30
CA ASN A 149 -18.22 -5.60 4.22
C ASN A 149 -18.24 -6.33 5.56
N LEU A 150 -17.92 -5.63 6.64
CA LEU A 150 -17.97 -6.16 8.01
C LEU A 150 -19.27 -5.72 8.69
N GLY A 151 -20.33 -6.52 8.57
CA GLY A 151 -21.58 -6.22 9.23
C GLY A 151 -22.19 -4.85 8.89
N GLY A 152 -22.13 -4.45 7.61
CA GLY A 152 -22.57 -3.13 7.13
C GLY A 152 -21.48 -2.06 7.10
N VAL A 153 -20.29 -2.31 7.65
CA VAL A 153 -19.17 -1.36 7.65
C VAL A 153 -18.20 -1.71 6.51
N PRO A 154 -18.01 -0.83 5.51
CA PRO A 154 -16.99 -1.02 4.49
C PRO A 154 -15.60 -1.10 5.13
N SER A 155 -14.90 -2.18 4.84
CA SER A 155 -13.64 -2.56 5.48
C SER A 155 -12.67 -3.16 4.47
N LEU A 156 -11.44 -3.38 4.88
CA LEU A 156 -10.45 -4.13 4.14
C LEU A 156 -9.75 -5.15 5.04
N VAL A 157 -9.33 -6.25 4.44
CA VAL A 157 -8.42 -7.22 5.06
C VAL A 157 -7.20 -7.34 4.17
N ALA A 158 -6.04 -7.49 4.79
CA ALA A 158 -4.79 -7.62 4.08
C ALA A 158 -3.82 -8.55 4.82
N SER A 159 -2.88 -9.07 4.04
CA SER A 159 -1.70 -9.79 4.52
C SER A 159 -0.55 -9.53 3.54
N GLY A 160 0.66 -9.82 3.95
CA GLY A 160 1.80 -9.54 3.10
C GLY A 160 3.03 -10.36 3.44
N PHE A 161 4.10 -10.08 2.71
CA PHE A 161 5.40 -10.68 2.89
C PHE A 161 6.50 -9.64 2.66
N TYR A 162 7.69 -9.97 3.10
CA TYR A 162 8.91 -9.18 2.90
C TYR A 162 9.75 -9.90 1.84
N PRO A 163 10.05 -9.27 0.70
CA PRO A 163 10.95 -9.82 -0.30
C PRO A 163 12.35 -10.07 0.30
N GLU A 164 13.04 -11.10 -0.17
CA GLU A 164 14.44 -11.36 0.16
C GLU A 164 15.37 -10.44 -0.61
#